data_722fbe44e10bd67cc20dafbebc54f125
#
_entry.id   722fbe44e10bd67cc20dafbebc54f125
#
_cell.length_a   1.000
_cell.length_b   1.000
_cell.length_c   1.000
_cell.angle_alpha   90.00
_cell.angle_beta   90.00
_cell.angle_gamma   90.00
#
_symmetry.space_group_name_H-M   'P 1'
#
loop_
_entity.id
_entity.type
_entity.pdbx_description
1 polymer ?
#
loop_
_entity_poly.entity_id
_entity_poly.type
_entity_poly.pdbx_seq_one_letter_code
_entity_poly.pdbx_strand_id
1 'polypeptide(L)'
;MTRRLISSGSPFEEVAGYSRAVQQDPWVFVSGTSGYKDGKISESEVEQAEQALLTIKAALEQAGASMDDVVRVMMYVTDASYFGTIAPVLGKYFKKAKPANTTIVCGLVDAAMKVEIQVTALKQ
;
A
#
# COMPACT_ATOMS: atom_id res chain seq x y z
N MET A 1 15.33 -12.07 16.88
CA MET A 1 14.32 -11.91 15.82
C MET A 1 14.95 -11.19 14.65
N THR A 2 14.89 -11.79 13.48
CA THR A 2 15.54 -11.26 12.29
C THR A 2 14.62 -10.32 11.52
N ARG A 3 15.16 -9.14 11.22
CA ARG A 3 14.45 -8.19 10.36
C ARG A 3 14.76 -8.51 8.91
N ARG A 4 13.75 -8.61 8.08
CA ARG A 4 13.92 -8.83 6.65
C ARG A 4 13.38 -7.63 5.89
N LEU A 5 14.21 -7.07 5.00
CA LEU A 5 13.85 -5.91 4.18
C LEU A 5 13.41 -6.41 2.81
N ILE A 6 12.28 -5.87 2.33
CA ILE A 6 11.72 -6.24 1.03
C ILE A 6 11.78 -5.01 0.13
N SER A 7 12.42 -5.17 -1.03
CA SER A 7 12.61 -4.09 -1.99
C SER A 7 11.68 -4.26 -3.18
N SER A 8 11.21 -3.15 -3.72
CA SER A 8 10.49 -3.11 -4.99
C SER A 8 11.42 -2.73 -6.15
N GLY A 9 12.70 -2.46 -5.85
CA GLY A 9 13.66 -2.01 -6.84
C GLY A 9 13.63 -0.52 -7.12
N SER A 10 12.82 0.25 -6.39
CA SER A 10 12.76 1.70 -6.55
C SER A 10 14.08 2.35 -6.12
N PRO A 11 14.66 3.26 -6.94
CA PRO A 11 15.88 3.95 -6.56
C PRO A 11 15.71 4.87 -5.35
N PHE A 12 14.47 5.27 -5.04
CA PHE A 12 14.20 6.12 -3.89
C PHE A 12 14.41 5.41 -2.57
N GLU A 13 14.34 4.07 -2.55
CA GLU A 13 14.57 3.29 -1.34
C GLU A 13 15.98 3.54 -0.81
N GLU A 14 16.97 3.51 -1.69
CA GLU A 14 18.35 3.75 -1.30
C GLU A 14 18.59 5.21 -0.91
N VAL A 15 18.07 6.14 -1.71
CA VAL A 15 18.26 7.57 -1.49
C VAL A 15 17.64 8.04 -0.16
N ALA A 16 16.42 7.59 0.12
CA ALA A 16 15.66 8.04 1.30
C ALA A 16 15.79 7.10 2.49
N GLY A 17 16.49 5.98 2.33
CA GLY A 17 16.76 5.06 3.44
C GLY A 17 15.53 4.29 3.91
N TYR A 18 14.71 3.77 2.97
CA TYR A 18 13.55 2.97 3.35
C TYR A 18 13.46 1.70 2.49
N SER A 19 12.54 0.83 2.86
CA SER A 19 12.24 -0.42 2.14
C SER A 19 10.79 -0.40 1.71
N ARG A 20 10.44 -1.19 0.68
CA ARG A 20 9.02 -1.34 0.31
C ARG A 20 8.23 -1.95 1.47
N ALA A 21 8.83 -2.91 2.15
CA ALA A 21 8.21 -3.49 3.34
C ALA A 21 9.30 -3.97 4.29
N VAL A 22 8.94 -4.05 5.56
CA VAL A 22 9.80 -4.59 6.61
C VAL A 22 9.05 -5.74 7.27
N GLN A 23 9.66 -6.91 7.28
CA GLN A 23 9.15 -8.08 7.97
C GLN A 23 9.92 -8.26 9.27
N GLN A 24 9.22 -8.36 10.36
CA GLN A 24 9.79 -8.73 11.65
C GLN A 24 8.72 -9.57 12.35
N ASP A 25 8.81 -10.88 12.16
CA ASP A 25 7.77 -11.82 12.52
C ASP A 25 7.19 -11.58 13.91
N PRO A 26 5.87 -11.65 14.07
CA PRO A 26 4.88 -11.97 13.01
C PRO A 26 4.38 -10.76 12.24
N TRP A 27 5.01 -9.60 12.35
CA TRP A 27 4.58 -8.33 11.77
C TRP A 27 5.17 -8.08 10.38
N VAL A 28 4.38 -7.47 9.50
CA VAL A 28 4.86 -6.93 8.22
C VAL A 28 4.34 -5.51 8.08
N PHE A 29 5.26 -4.58 7.86
CA PHE A 29 4.94 -3.16 7.66
C PHE A 29 5.23 -2.80 6.22
N VAL A 30 4.20 -2.39 5.48
CA VAL A 30 4.36 -2.00 4.08
C VAL A 30 4.33 -0.48 3.99
N SER A 31 5.36 0.09 3.40
CA SER A 31 5.49 1.54 3.20
C SER A 31 4.35 2.09 2.37
N GLY A 32 4.11 3.40 2.48
CA GLY A 32 3.16 4.09 1.62
C GLY A 32 3.42 3.74 0.16
N THR A 33 2.41 3.27 -0.55
CA THR A 33 2.52 2.73 -1.90
C THR A 33 1.54 3.45 -2.80
N SER A 34 2.06 3.98 -3.91
CA SER A 34 1.25 4.68 -4.92
C SER A 34 0.97 3.77 -6.11
N GLY A 35 0.25 4.29 -7.08
CA GLY A 35 -0.12 3.54 -8.27
C GLY A 35 0.92 3.52 -9.38
N TYR A 36 2.18 3.85 -9.08
CA TYR A 36 3.25 3.74 -10.08
C TYR A 36 3.60 2.30 -10.39
N LYS A 37 3.83 2.03 -11.67
CA LYS A 37 4.38 0.76 -12.13
C LYS A 37 5.28 1.05 -13.33
N ASP A 38 6.54 0.60 -13.27
CA ASP A 38 7.52 0.79 -14.34
C ASP A 38 7.64 2.26 -14.75
N GLY A 39 7.62 3.16 -13.77
CA GLY A 39 7.75 4.60 -13.98
C GLY A 39 6.51 5.29 -14.53
N LYS A 40 5.39 4.59 -14.63
CA LYS A 40 4.13 5.11 -15.17
C LYS A 40 3.02 5.05 -14.15
N ILE A 41 2.10 6.01 -14.24
CA ILE A 41 0.94 6.07 -13.35
C ILE A 41 -0.30 6.45 -14.15
N SER A 42 -1.42 5.81 -13.86
CA SER A 42 -2.70 6.13 -14.48
C SER A 42 -3.23 7.46 -13.96
N GLU A 43 -4.03 8.14 -14.77
CA GLU A 43 -4.73 9.35 -14.32
C GLU A 43 -5.97 9.02 -13.48
N SER A 44 -6.42 7.76 -13.49
CA SER A 44 -7.60 7.32 -12.73
C SER A 44 -7.21 6.97 -11.29
N GLU A 45 -7.87 7.58 -10.32
CA GLU A 45 -7.64 7.26 -8.92
C GLU A 45 -7.98 5.80 -8.61
N VAL A 46 -8.98 5.23 -9.31
CA VAL A 46 -9.36 3.82 -9.14
C VAL A 46 -8.25 2.90 -9.63
N GLU A 47 -7.70 3.17 -10.81
CA GLU A 47 -6.59 2.38 -11.34
C GLU A 47 -5.33 2.55 -10.51
N GLN A 48 -5.07 3.74 -9.99
CA GLN A 48 -3.94 3.98 -9.09
C GLN A 48 -4.09 3.12 -7.82
N ALA A 49 -5.28 3.08 -7.23
CA ALA A 49 -5.54 2.28 -6.04
C ALA A 49 -5.36 0.78 -6.33
N GLU A 50 -5.88 0.31 -7.47
CA GLU A 50 -5.72 -1.08 -7.88
C GLU A 50 -4.25 -1.45 -8.00
N GLN A 51 -3.45 -0.62 -8.66
CA GLN A 51 -2.03 -0.88 -8.82
C GLN A 51 -1.29 -0.82 -7.48
N ALA A 52 -1.62 0.13 -6.63
CA ALA A 52 -1.01 0.23 -5.30
C ALA A 52 -1.26 -1.06 -4.50
N LEU A 53 -2.49 -1.58 -4.55
CA LEU A 53 -2.83 -2.81 -3.83
C LEU A 53 -2.16 -4.04 -4.42
N LEU A 54 -1.95 -4.08 -5.74
CA LEU A 54 -1.18 -5.16 -6.37
C LEU A 54 0.27 -5.15 -5.89
N THR A 55 0.87 -3.98 -5.80
CA THR A 55 2.24 -3.83 -5.30
C THR A 55 2.33 -4.25 -3.82
N ILE A 56 1.36 -3.84 -3.02
CA ILE A 56 1.28 -4.22 -1.60
C ILE A 56 1.13 -5.74 -1.48
N LYS A 57 0.25 -6.34 -2.27
CA LYS A 57 0.03 -7.78 -2.27
C LYS A 57 1.32 -8.53 -2.55
N ALA A 58 2.07 -8.11 -3.57
CA ALA A 58 3.34 -8.74 -3.91
C ALA A 58 4.35 -8.63 -2.77
N ALA A 59 4.43 -7.45 -2.11
CA ALA A 59 5.34 -7.26 -0.98
C ALA A 59 4.97 -8.16 0.20
N LEU A 60 3.67 -8.26 0.50
CA LEU A 60 3.20 -9.14 1.58
C LEU A 60 3.56 -10.60 1.29
N GLU A 61 3.35 -11.05 0.06
CA GLU A 61 3.66 -12.43 -0.33
C GLU A 61 5.15 -12.73 -0.22
N GLN A 62 6.00 -11.79 -0.59
CA GLN A 62 7.45 -11.94 -0.40
C GLN A 62 7.81 -12.06 1.08
N ALA A 63 7.03 -11.43 1.95
CA ALA A 63 7.25 -11.50 3.39
C ALA A 63 6.61 -12.74 4.04
N GLY A 64 5.97 -13.60 3.26
CA GLY A 64 5.29 -14.77 3.78
C GLY A 64 3.92 -14.49 4.38
N ALA A 65 3.33 -13.34 4.04
CA ALA A 65 2.00 -12.94 4.49
C ALA A 65 1.03 -12.88 3.30
N SER A 66 -0.19 -12.47 3.54
CA SER A 66 -1.19 -12.28 2.49
C SER A 66 -2.07 -11.09 2.82
N MET A 67 -2.91 -10.70 1.86
CA MET A 67 -3.90 -9.62 2.08
C MET A 67 -4.84 -9.97 3.24
N ASP A 68 -5.09 -11.23 3.48
CA ASP A 68 -5.96 -11.68 4.58
C ASP A 68 -5.34 -11.45 5.96
N ASP A 69 -4.04 -11.19 6.01
CA ASP A 69 -3.33 -10.92 7.27
C ASP A 69 -3.30 -9.44 7.62
N VAL A 70 -3.80 -8.56 6.75
CA VAL A 70 -3.77 -7.12 6.98
C VAL A 70 -4.71 -6.76 8.13
N VAL A 71 -4.17 -6.02 9.11
CA VAL A 71 -4.92 -5.58 10.28
C VAL A 71 -5.18 -4.07 10.28
N ARG A 72 -4.40 -3.30 9.52
CA ARG A 72 -4.57 -1.84 9.42
C ARG A 72 -4.27 -1.36 8.02
N VAL A 73 -5.15 -0.48 7.54
CA VAL A 73 -4.96 0.26 6.28
C VAL A 73 -4.98 1.76 6.60
N MET A 74 -3.97 2.47 6.14
CA MET A 74 -3.96 3.93 6.11
C MET A 74 -4.01 4.34 4.64
N MET A 75 -5.02 5.08 4.25
CA MET A 75 -5.16 5.57 2.89
C MET A 75 -5.14 7.08 2.86
N TYR A 76 -4.37 7.64 1.93
CA TYR A 76 -4.24 9.07 1.71
C TYR A 76 -4.74 9.38 0.32
N VAL A 77 -5.69 10.31 0.22
CA VAL A 77 -6.26 10.72 -1.07
C VAL A 77 -6.16 12.24 -1.22
N THR A 78 -6.01 12.71 -2.45
CA THR A 78 -5.86 14.15 -2.69
C THR A 78 -7.21 14.87 -2.80
N ASP A 79 -8.31 14.14 -2.89
CA ASP A 79 -9.66 14.69 -2.96
C ASP A 79 -10.62 13.79 -2.20
N ALA A 80 -11.51 14.38 -1.42
CA ALA A 80 -12.45 13.63 -0.59
C ALA A 80 -13.37 12.71 -1.41
N SER A 81 -13.70 13.11 -2.64
CA SER A 81 -14.57 12.31 -3.51
C SER A 81 -13.95 10.97 -3.92
N TYR A 82 -12.62 10.86 -3.85
CA TYR A 82 -11.93 9.64 -4.23
C TYR A 82 -12.19 8.47 -3.28
N PHE A 83 -12.56 8.75 -2.04
CA PHE A 83 -12.90 7.66 -1.11
C PHE A 83 -14.04 6.81 -1.67
N GLY A 84 -15.10 7.44 -2.16
CA GLY A 84 -16.27 6.73 -2.69
C GLY A 84 -15.98 5.90 -3.93
N THR A 85 -15.12 6.41 -4.82
CA THR A 85 -14.76 5.68 -6.05
C THR A 85 -13.77 4.56 -5.80
N ILE A 86 -12.90 4.72 -4.80
CA ILE A 86 -11.88 3.72 -4.46
C ILE A 86 -12.44 2.64 -3.53
N ALA A 87 -13.43 2.95 -2.70
CA ALA A 87 -13.97 2.02 -1.71
C ALA A 87 -14.28 0.62 -2.26
N PRO A 88 -14.91 0.47 -3.45
CA PRO A 88 -15.14 -0.87 -3.98
C PRO A 88 -13.86 -1.66 -4.27
N VAL A 89 -12.78 -0.96 -4.62
CA VAL A 89 -11.48 -1.61 -4.83
C VAL A 89 -10.94 -2.14 -3.50
N LEU A 90 -11.00 -1.32 -2.45
CA LEU A 90 -10.61 -1.77 -1.11
C LEU A 90 -11.44 -2.97 -0.67
N GLY A 91 -12.75 -2.92 -0.90
CA GLY A 91 -13.64 -4.02 -0.55
C GLY A 91 -13.27 -5.32 -1.23
N LYS A 92 -12.83 -5.25 -2.48
CA LYS A 92 -12.42 -6.43 -3.24
C LYS A 92 -11.21 -7.11 -2.59
N TYR A 93 -10.21 -6.33 -2.16
CA TYR A 93 -8.98 -6.88 -1.60
C TYR A 93 -9.09 -7.25 -0.13
N PHE A 94 -9.93 -6.53 0.63
CA PHE A 94 -10.02 -6.70 2.08
C PHE A 94 -11.33 -7.31 2.55
N LYS A 95 -12.06 -7.94 1.65
CA LYS A 95 -13.35 -8.57 1.94
C LYS A 95 -13.28 -9.54 3.11
N LYS A 96 -12.20 -10.29 3.22
CA LYS A 96 -12.02 -11.29 4.27
C LYS A 96 -11.37 -10.70 5.51
N ALA A 97 -10.27 -9.97 5.35
CA ALA A 97 -9.51 -9.41 6.46
C ALA A 97 -10.28 -8.34 7.24
N LYS A 98 -11.01 -7.47 6.52
CA LYS A 98 -11.75 -6.34 7.10
C LYS A 98 -10.91 -5.55 8.11
N PRO A 99 -9.76 -5.03 7.69
CA PRO A 99 -8.84 -4.35 8.60
C PRO A 99 -9.40 -3.04 9.12
N ALA A 100 -8.81 -2.55 10.21
CA ALA A 100 -9.08 -1.20 10.66
C ALA A 100 -8.59 -0.23 9.57
N ASN A 101 -9.39 0.78 9.24
CA ASN A 101 -9.08 1.73 8.17
C ASN A 101 -9.16 3.16 8.65
N THR A 102 -8.21 3.99 8.22
CA THR A 102 -8.29 5.43 8.35
C THR A 102 -7.95 6.04 6.99
N THR A 103 -8.77 6.96 6.53
CA THR A 103 -8.55 7.66 5.26
C THR A 103 -8.41 9.14 5.52
N ILE A 104 -7.38 9.76 4.95
CA ILE A 104 -7.05 11.17 5.15
C ILE A 104 -6.99 11.86 3.79
N VAL A 105 -7.55 13.06 3.71
CA VAL A 105 -7.41 13.93 2.53
C VAL A 105 -6.20 14.81 2.76
N CYS A 106 -5.22 14.78 1.84
CA CYS A 106 -3.98 15.53 1.98
C CYS A 106 -3.28 15.67 0.63
N GLY A 107 -2.27 16.54 0.57
CA GLY A 107 -1.37 16.56 -0.58
C GLY A 107 -0.43 15.37 -0.55
N LEU A 108 0.00 14.93 -1.71
CA LEU A 108 0.98 13.85 -1.85
C LEU A 108 2.27 14.40 -2.47
N VAL A 109 3.34 13.60 -2.40
CA VAL A 109 4.69 14.01 -2.81
C VAL A 109 4.79 14.42 -4.28
N ASP A 110 3.97 13.81 -5.12
CA ASP A 110 4.00 13.95 -6.58
C ASP A 110 2.61 14.35 -7.05
N ALA A 111 2.54 15.35 -7.93
CA ALA A 111 1.27 15.90 -8.40
C ALA A 111 0.42 14.88 -9.18
N ALA A 112 1.04 13.84 -9.76
CA ALA A 112 0.32 12.80 -10.47
C ALA A 112 -0.34 11.79 -9.52
N MET A 113 0.09 11.73 -8.27
CA MET A 113 -0.45 10.80 -7.28
C MET A 113 -1.77 11.31 -6.73
N LYS A 114 -2.80 10.47 -6.80
CA LYS A 114 -4.14 10.75 -6.28
C LYS A 114 -4.44 9.95 -5.03
N VAL A 115 -3.72 8.86 -4.83
CA VAL A 115 -3.90 7.97 -3.68
C VAL A 115 -2.56 7.33 -3.29
N GLU A 116 -2.40 7.13 -1.99
CA GLU A 116 -1.28 6.37 -1.44
C GLU A 116 -1.83 5.49 -0.32
N ILE A 117 -1.38 4.24 -0.26
CA ILE A 117 -1.90 3.26 0.69
C ILE A 117 -0.74 2.61 1.43
N GLN A 118 -0.85 2.51 2.75
CA GLN A 118 0.09 1.75 3.57
C GLN A 118 -0.69 0.73 4.40
N VAL A 119 -0.09 -0.43 4.65
CA VAL A 119 -0.75 -1.46 5.44
C VAL A 119 0.20 -2.02 6.48
N THR A 120 -0.39 -2.54 7.55
CA THR A 120 0.29 -3.35 8.56
C THR A 120 -0.38 -4.71 8.57
N ALA A 121 0.41 -5.76 8.49
CA ALA A 121 -0.10 -7.13 8.53
C ALA A 121 0.46 -7.87 9.73
N LEU A 122 -0.34 -8.80 10.25
CA LEU A 122 0.05 -9.67 11.33
C LEU A 122 -0.17 -11.10 10.84
N LYS A 123 0.92 -11.83 10.63
CA LYS A 123 0.83 -13.21 10.11
C LYS A 123 0.05 -14.09 11.07
N GLN A 124 -0.78 -14.92 10.50
CA GLN A 124 -1.60 -15.88 11.25
C GLN A 124 -0.88 -17.19 11.47
#